data_bb8e2db08528768f3a6931691a7598e1
#
_entry.id   bb8e2db08528768f3a6931691a7598e1
#
_cell.length_a   1.000
_cell.length_b   1.000
_cell.length_c   1.000
_cell.angle_alpha   90.00
_cell.angle_beta   90.00
_cell.angle_gamma   90.00
#
_symmetry.space_group_name_H-M   'P 1'
#
loop_
_entity.id
_entity.type
_entity.pdbx_description
1 polymer ?
#
loop_
_entity_poly.entity_id
_entity_poly.type
_entity_poly.pdbx_seq_one_letter_code
_entity_poly.pdbx_strand_id
1 'polypeptide(L)'
;MRSVALCFFSAAVLFLLSGCGAREYMHKTFGGTDNSDPPTPLVELETTAEIVELWSKNTGKGASKHFLKLTPAHVQGKVFVADIRGNLEAIDATNGNTLWKNDADLTISGGPGASEKLILVGSDEGDVLAYTSETGELLWQTKVSSEILSAPQEAYDIVVVRTIDGKIFGLNANDGSHLWIYDRTVPALTLRGTSNPVITGDIVIAGFDGGRLAAIELYTGKLIWETSISLASGRSQLERMVDIDSEPVIIGNDIYVATFQGRLASVTLESGRITWTRDISSYAGLTSDGQYIYITDDQSHVWALDRASGNSVWKQENLFARMVTAPATIGDLVVVGDLEGYLHWMDKSNGQFVARTRVSNSPIIAPPIAIEDIVYVYSSDGILAAYTAQ
;
A
#
# COMPACT_ATOMS: atom_id res chain seq x y z
N MET A 1 -54.89 -48.96 9.19
CA MET A 1 -53.51 -48.95 9.75
C MET A 1 -52.45 -49.08 8.66
N ARG A 2 -52.45 -48.21 7.65
CA ARG A 2 -51.45 -48.22 6.55
C ARG A 2 -50.93 -46.83 6.09
N SER A 3 -51.15 -45.79 6.92
CA SER A 3 -50.79 -44.42 6.53
C SER A 3 -49.73 -43.73 7.43
N VAL A 4 -49.21 -44.43 8.44
CA VAL A 4 -48.23 -43.84 9.39
C VAL A 4 -46.78 -44.23 9.08
N ALA A 5 -46.57 -45.25 8.29
CA ALA A 5 -45.20 -45.74 7.97
C ALA A 5 -44.46 -44.95 6.86
N LEU A 6 -45.16 -44.09 6.09
CA LEU A 6 -44.55 -43.37 4.97
C LEU A 6 -43.97 -42.01 5.34
N CYS A 7 -44.36 -41.44 6.47
CA CYS A 7 -43.83 -40.13 6.95
C CYS A 7 -42.50 -40.22 7.66
N PHE A 8 -42.11 -41.38 8.21
CA PHE A 8 -40.84 -41.52 8.91
C PHE A 8 -39.62 -41.81 7.99
N PHE A 9 -39.86 -42.23 6.76
CA PHE A 9 -38.78 -42.46 5.79
C PHE A 9 -38.32 -41.16 5.08
N SER A 10 -39.15 -40.15 4.96
CA SER A 10 -38.78 -38.87 4.36
C SER A 10 -38.01 -37.93 5.28
N ALA A 11 -38.13 -38.12 6.60
CA ALA A 11 -37.39 -37.29 7.58
C ALA A 11 -35.95 -37.76 7.81
N ALA A 12 -35.67 -39.06 7.55
CA ALA A 12 -34.33 -39.63 7.77
C ALA A 12 -33.35 -39.34 6.63
N VAL A 13 -33.83 -38.98 5.43
CA VAL A 13 -32.97 -38.64 4.30
C VAL A 13 -32.49 -37.17 4.33
N LEU A 14 -33.18 -36.31 5.09
CA LEU A 14 -32.75 -34.87 5.22
C LEU A 14 -31.64 -34.66 6.28
N PHE A 15 -31.35 -35.64 7.13
CA PHE A 15 -30.33 -35.48 8.17
C PHE A 15 -28.94 -36.04 7.82
N LEU A 16 -28.75 -36.60 6.63
CA LEU A 16 -27.47 -37.15 6.17
C LEU A 16 -26.68 -36.20 5.23
N LEU A 17 -27.16 -34.97 5.00
CA LEU A 17 -26.49 -33.98 4.16
C LEU A 17 -25.73 -32.90 4.96
N SER A 18 -25.56 -33.04 6.25
CA SER A 18 -24.80 -32.11 7.09
C SER A 18 -23.34 -32.53 7.33
N GLY A 19 -22.75 -33.25 6.40
CA GLY A 19 -21.32 -33.51 6.41
C GLY A 19 -20.51 -32.41 5.74
N CYS A 20 -19.36 -32.04 6.31
CA CYS A 20 -18.41 -31.05 5.75
C CYS A 20 -18.13 -31.24 4.25
N GLY A 21 -18.20 -32.47 3.72
CA GLY A 21 -18.00 -32.76 2.30
C GLY A 21 -19.09 -32.25 1.35
N ALA A 22 -20.34 -32.08 1.81
CA ALA A 22 -21.42 -31.56 0.96
C ALA A 22 -21.31 -30.04 0.78
N ARG A 23 -20.77 -29.34 1.77
CA ARG A 23 -20.50 -27.89 1.69
C ARG A 23 -19.32 -27.59 0.77
N GLU A 24 -18.30 -28.43 0.81
CA GLU A 24 -17.13 -28.34 -0.07
C GLU A 24 -17.46 -28.71 -1.52
N TYR A 25 -18.33 -29.72 -1.72
CA TYR A 25 -18.81 -30.09 -3.05
C TYR A 25 -19.74 -29.03 -3.67
N MET A 26 -20.62 -28.39 -2.88
CA MET A 26 -21.47 -27.30 -3.34
C MET A 26 -20.63 -26.03 -3.64
N HIS A 27 -19.60 -25.74 -2.87
CA HIS A 27 -18.70 -24.62 -3.15
C HIS A 27 -17.89 -24.84 -4.43
N LYS A 28 -17.47 -26.10 -4.70
CA LYS A 28 -16.75 -26.47 -5.92
C LYS A 28 -17.63 -26.52 -7.18
N THR A 29 -18.94 -26.71 -7.03
CA THR A 29 -19.86 -26.88 -8.17
C THR A 29 -20.61 -25.61 -8.52
N PHE A 30 -20.80 -24.68 -7.58
CA PHE A 30 -21.58 -23.43 -7.74
C PHE A 30 -20.80 -22.16 -7.32
N GLY A 31 -19.64 -22.30 -6.65
CA GLY A 31 -18.69 -21.21 -6.49
C GLY A 31 -17.93 -21.02 -7.79
N GLY A 32 -17.81 -19.79 -8.29
CA GLY A 32 -16.93 -19.48 -9.41
C GLY A 32 -15.55 -20.08 -9.14
N THR A 33 -14.93 -20.67 -10.16
CA THR A 33 -13.53 -21.14 -10.05
C THR A 33 -12.66 -19.92 -9.78
N ASP A 34 -12.08 -19.87 -8.59
CA ASP A 34 -10.95 -18.98 -8.34
C ASP A 34 -9.80 -19.48 -9.22
N ASN A 35 -9.48 -18.72 -10.26
CA ASN A 35 -8.40 -19.03 -11.20
C ASN A 35 -7.07 -18.41 -10.77
N SER A 36 -6.99 -17.84 -9.56
CA SER A 36 -5.72 -17.34 -9.02
C SER A 36 -4.80 -18.51 -8.67
N ASP A 37 -3.52 -18.31 -8.88
CA ASP A 37 -2.51 -19.27 -8.45
C ASP A 37 -2.52 -19.37 -6.91
N PRO A 38 -2.47 -20.58 -6.34
CA PRO A 38 -2.42 -20.75 -4.90
C PRO A 38 -1.08 -20.20 -4.36
N PRO A 39 -1.08 -19.58 -3.16
CA PRO A 39 0.14 -19.10 -2.57
C PRO A 39 1.12 -20.23 -2.33
N THR A 40 2.39 -19.99 -2.65
CA THR A 40 3.48 -20.95 -2.38
C THR A 40 3.50 -21.30 -0.87
N PRO A 41 3.59 -22.59 -0.50
CA PRO A 41 3.78 -22.97 0.88
C PRO A 41 5.02 -22.31 1.49
N LEU A 42 4.93 -21.95 2.76
CA LEU A 42 6.07 -21.38 3.47
C LEU A 42 7.20 -22.38 3.55
N VAL A 43 8.41 -22.01 3.09
CA VAL A 43 9.60 -22.84 3.23
C VAL A 43 10.00 -22.95 4.69
N GLU A 44 10.57 -24.11 5.07
CA GLU A 44 11.22 -24.26 6.37
C GLU A 44 12.38 -23.27 6.46
N LEU A 45 12.53 -22.64 7.62
CA LEU A 45 13.49 -21.58 7.84
C LEU A 45 14.32 -21.85 9.09
N GLU A 46 15.61 -21.87 8.95
CA GLU A 46 16.55 -21.75 10.07
C GLU A 46 16.73 -20.26 10.36
N THR A 47 16.23 -19.81 11.51
CA THR A 47 16.31 -18.40 11.91
C THR A 47 17.76 -18.04 12.25
N THR A 48 18.32 -17.05 11.56
CA THR A 48 19.69 -16.58 11.74
C THR A 48 19.77 -15.13 12.22
N ALA A 49 18.64 -14.41 12.25
CA ALA A 49 18.54 -13.05 12.80
C ALA A 49 17.53 -13.04 13.94
N GLU A 50 17.85 -12.37 15.04
CA GLU A 50 16.93 -12.19 16.16
C GLU A 50 16.02 -10.98 15.88
N ILE A 51 14.70 -11.23 15.75
CA ILE A 51 13.69 -10.20 15.56
C ILE A 51 12.89 -10.06 16.85
N VAL A 52 12.92 -8.87 17.43
CA VAL A 52 12.27 -8.57 18.69
C VAL A 52 11.02 -7.72 18.45
N GLU A 53 9.87 -8.18 18.93
CA GLU A 53 8.66 -7.36 19.03
C GLU A 53 8.82 -6.40 20.21
N LEU A 54 8.85 -5.09 19.91
CA LEU A 54 8.94 -4.06 20.94
C LEU A 54 7.59 -3.83 21.61
N TRP A 55 6.55 -3.77 20.81
CA TRP A 55 5.17 -3.67 21.23
C TRP A 55 4.22 -4.01 20.08
N SER A 56 3.00 -4.43 20.45
CA SER A 56 1.91 -4.56 19.49
C SER A 56 0.58 -4.10 20.10
N LYS A 57 -0.35 -3.67 19.26
CA LYS A 57 -1.58 -3.03 19.68
C LYS A 57 -2.67 -3.18 18.64
N ASN A 58 -3.90 -3.40 19.11
CA ASN A 58 -5.09 -3.27 18.27
C ASN A 58 -5.58 -1.82 18.27
N THR A 59 -5.62 -1.19 17.10
CA THR A 59 -6.01 0.22 16.91
C THR A 59 -7.36 0.39 16.25
N GLY A 60 -8.06 -0.72 15.91
CA GLY A 60 -9.36 -0.66 15.26
C GLY A 60 -9.62 -1.81 14.31
N LYS A 61 -10.07 -1.52 13.11
CA LYS A 61 -10.46 -2.49 12.09
C LYS A 61 -9.53 -2.51 10.87
N GLY A 62 -8.49 -1.66 10.85
CA GLY A 62 -7.60 -1.52 9.71
C GLY A 62 -8.36 -1.28 8.41
N ALA A 63 -7.89 -1.90 7.32
CA ALA A 63 -8.59 -1.93 6.04
C ALA A 63 -9.74 -2.96 6.01
N SER A 64 -9.89 -3.80 7.03
CA SER A 64 -10.86 -4.89 7.12
C SER A 64 -10.73 -5.84 5.91
N LYS A 65 -11.82 -6.02 5.13
CA LYS A 65 -11.85 -6.87 3.93
C LYS A 65 -11.59 -6.09 2.64
N HIS A 66 -11.27 -4.80 2.75
CA HIS A 66 -11.01 -3.94 1.59
C HIS A 66 -9.53 -3.96 1.25
N PHE A 67 -9.22 -3.92 -0.04
CA PHE A 67 -7.85 -3.77 -0.50
C PHE A 67 -7.48 -2.29 -0.49
N LEU A 68 -7.13 -1.78 0.71
CA LEU A 68 -6.71 -0.40 0.94
C LEU A 68 -5.32 -0.39 1.58
N LYS A 69 -4.42 0.42 1.04
CA LYS A 69 -3.07 0.62 1.59
C LYS A 69 -3.09 1.74 2.64
N LEU A 70 -3.75 1.50 3.79
CA LEU A 70 -3.73 2.45 4.92
C LEU A 70 -2.39 2.34 5.65
N THR A 71 -1.35 2.89 5.02
CA THR A 71 0.02 2.81 5.54
C THR A 71 0.17 3.71 6.75
N PRO A 72 0.76 3.24 7.86
CA PRO A 72 1.08 4.10 8.99
C PRO A 72 1.98 5.25 8.56
N ALA A 73 1.77 6.43 9.16
CA ALA A 73 2.67 7.57 8.98
C ALA A 73 3.47 7.80 10.26
N HIS A 74 4.72 8.26 10.13
CA HIS A 74 5.57 8.56 11.27
C HIS A 74 6.10 9.99 11.17
N VAL A 75 5.96 10.75 12.25
CA VAL A 75 6.58 12.07 12.39
C VAL A 75 6.84 12.38 13.87
N GLN A 76 8.00 12.94 14.19
CA GLN A 76 8.37 13.41 15.55
C GLN A 76 8.14 12.36 16.66
N GLY A 77 8.54 11.09 16.42
CA GLY A 77 8.41 10.02 17.42
C GLY A 77 6.98 9.54 17.66
N LYS A 78 6.04 9.90 16.79
CA LYS A 78 4.64 9.46 16.81
C LYS A 78 4.34 8.65 15.57
N VAL A 79 3.59 7.56 15.74
CA VAL A 79 3.02 6.78 14.63
C VAL A 79 1.53 7.06 14.56
N PHE A 80 1.05 7.37 13.37
CA PHE A 80 -0.35 7.64 13.09
C PHE A 80 -0.92 6.53 12.25
N VAL A 81 -2.10 6.06 12.62
CA VAL A 81 -2.88 5.05 11.88
C VAL A 81 -4.30 5.51 11.69
N ALA A 82 -4.88 5.10 10.59
CA ALA A 82 -6.30 5.26 10.31
C ALA A 82 -6.93 3.91 9.99
N ASP A 83 -8.20 3.74 10.27
CA ASP A 83 -8.96 2.59 9.82
C ASP A 83 -10.14 3.00 8.90
N ILE A 84 -10.67 2.01 8.18
CA ILE A 84 -11.75 2.22 7.22
C ILE A 84 -13.05 2.77 7.85
N ARG A 85 -13.21 2.67 9.18
CA ARG A 85 -14.40 3.16 9.90
C ARG A 85 -14.26 4.58 10.41
N GLY A 86 -13.17 5.27 10.08
CA GLY A 86 -12.95 6.64 10.52
C GLY A 86 -12.10 6.80 11.77
N ASN A 87 -11.70 5.69 12.44
CA ASN A 87 -10.82 5.81 13.59
C ASN A 87 -9.44 6.31 13.17
N LEU A 88 -8.96 7.33 13.84
CA LEU A 88 -7.63 7.91 13.70
C LEU A 88 -6.95 7.89 15.06
N GLU A 89 -5.73 7.37 15.14
CA GLU A 89 -4.98 7.25 16.39
C GLU A 89 -3.53 7.71 16.22
N ALA A 90 -3.06 8.54 17.16
CA ALA A 90 -1.65 8.83 17.35
C ALA A 90 -1.09 7.99 18.50
N ILE A 91 0.07 7.42 18.29
CA ILE A 91 0.70 6.42 19.14
C ILE A 91 2.14 6.83 19.35
N ASP A 92 2.62 6.76 20.60
CA ASP A 92 4.03 6.91 20.91
C ASP A 92 4.83 5.78 20.24
N ALA A 93 5.74 6.16 19.36
CA ALA A 93 6.52 5.26 18.54
C ALA A 93 7.39 4.30 19.36
N THR A 94 7.80 4.70 20.56
CA THR A 94 8.74 3.94 21.40
C THR A 94 8.06 2.85 22.22
N ASN A 95 6.80 3.06 22.65
CA ASN A 95 6.16 2.20 23.63
C ASN A 95 4.73 1.74 23.26
N GLY A 96 4.19 2.22 22.13
CA GLY A 96 2.86 1.85 21.67
C GLY A 96 1.69 2.48 22.43
N ASN A 97 1.94 3.44 23.33
CA ASN A 97 0.87 4.09 24.08
C ASN A 97 0.10 5.06 23.19
N THR A 98 -1.23 5.07 23.34
CA THR A 98 -2.08 6.06 22.68
C THR A 98 -1.80 7.44 23.21
N LEU A 99 -1.50 8.38 22.32
CA LEU A 99 -1.39 9.80 22.66
C LEU A 99 -2.74 10.49 22.53
N TRP A 100 -3.45 10.23 21.43
CA TRP A 100 -4.82 10.68 21.22
C TRP A 100 -5.56 9.76 20.23
N LYS A 101 -6.89 9.81 20.27
CA LYS A 101 -7.80 9.15 19.32
C LYS A 101 -8.86 10.12 18.85
N ASN A 102 -9.27 9.96 17.59
CA ASN A 102 -10.39 10.67 16.99
C ASN A 102 -11.20 9.71 16.11
N ASP A 103 -12.43 10.10 15.81
CA ASP A 103 -13.32 9.44 14.87
C ASP A 103 -13.76 10.47 13.83
N ALA A 104 -13.45 10.21 12.57
CA ALA A 104 -13.80 11.10 11.46
C ALA A 104 -15.28 11.04 11.07
N ASP A 105 -16.01 10.04 11.57
CA ASP A 105 -17.40 9.73 11.18
C ASP A 105 -17.58 9.59 9.64
N LEU A 106 -16.54 9.11 8.98
CA LEU A 106 -16.43 8.91 7.52
C LEU A 106 -15.69 7.62 7.21
N THR A 107 -15.92 7.05 6.02
CA THR A 107 -15.13 5.95 5.49
C THR A 107 -13.78 6.48 5.01
N ILE A 108 -12.69 6.24 5.77
CA ILE A 108 -11.35 6.60 5.34
C ILE A 108 -10.85 5.58 4.31
N SER A 109 -10.46 6.05 3.13
CA SER A 109 -9.92 5.24 2.04
C SER A 109 -8.48 5.59 1.68
N GLY A 110 -7.99 6.78 2.06
CA GLY A 110 -6.63 7.27 1.81
C GLY A 110 -5.98 7.90 3.04
N GLY A 111 -4.72 7.58 3.26
CA GLY A 111 -3.94 8.11 4.39
C GLY A 111 -3.65 7.08 5.49
N PRO A 112 -3.15 7.53 6.67
CA PRO A 112 -2.89 8.94 6.97
C PRO A 112 -1.65 9.49 6.25
N GLY A 113 -1.70 10.75 5.84
CA GLY A 113 -0.54 11.56 5.58
C GLY A 113 -0.16 12.33 6.84
N ALA A 114 1.12 12.51 7.12
CA ALA A 114 1.56 13.21 8.32
C ALA A 114 2.67 14.21 8.03
N SER A 115 2.52 15.39 8.61
CA SER A 115 3.58 16.40 8.73
C SER A 115 3.76 16.79 10.19
N GLU A 116 4.71 17.67 10.47
CA GLU A 116 4.90 18.17 11.84
C GLU A 116 3.65 18.80 12.44
N LYS A 117 2.80 19.42 11.60
CA LYS A 117 1.62 20.17 12.06
C LYS A 117 0.31 19.39 11.84
N LEU A 118 0.21 18.64 10.72
CA LEU A 118 -1.06 18.09 10.24
C LEU A 118 -1.02 16.57 10.10
N ILE A 119 -2.17 15.98 10.41
CA ILE A 119 -2.51 14.63 9.99
C ILE A 119 -3.68 14.75 9.01
N LEU A 120 -3.50 14.12 7.86
CA LEU A 120 -4.40 14.25 6.72
C LEU A 120 -5.00 12.89 6.37
N VAL A 121 -6.29 12.84 6.15
CA VAL A 121 -6.98 11.64 5.65
C VAL A 121 -7.93 12.00 4.52
N GLY A 122 -8.15 11.04 3.63
CA GLY A 122 -9.11 11.13 2.55
C GLY A 122 -10.21 10.10 2.66
N SER A 123 -11.43 10.44 2.23
CA SER A 123 -12.57 9.54 2.23
C SER A 123 -12.88 8.96 0.85
N ASP A 124 -13.71 7.92 0.83
CA ASP A 124 -14.27 7.30 -0.37
C ASP A 124 -15.28 8.23 -1.10
N GLU A 125 -15.78 9.25 -0.42
CA GLU A 125 -16.66 10.27 -1.01
C GLU A 125 -15.91 11.56 -1.42
N GLY A 126 -14.57 11.62 -1.25
CA GLY A 126 -13.74 12.76 -1.62
C GLY A 126 -13.67 13.85 -0.56
N ASP A 127 -13.92 13.55 0.70
CA ASP A 127 -13.63 14.47 1.79
C ASP A 127 -12.15 14.40 2.15
N VAL A 128 -11.53 15.55 2.37
CA VAL A 128 -10.19 15.70 2.93
C VAL A 128 -10.35 16.32 4.31
N LEU A 129 -9.80 15.65 5.33
CA LEU A 129 -9.81 16.14 6.69
C LEU A 129 -8.40 16.38 7.17
N ALA A 130 -8.18 17.51 7.84
CA ALA A 130 -6.92 17.84 8.49
C ALA A 130 -7.09 17.98 9.99
N TYR A 131 -6.26 17.27 10.70
CA TYR A 131 -6.20 17.28 12.17
C TYR A 131 -4.85 17.82 12.63
N THR A 132 -4.81 18.41 13.82
CA THR A 132 -3.52 18.74 14.44
C THR A 132 -2.75 17.45 14.76
N SER A 133 -1.47 17.39 14.44
CA SER A 133 -0.62 16.23 14.79
C SER A 133 -0.45 16.06 16.30
N GLU A 134 -0.57 17.14 17.06
CA GLU A 134 -0.33 17.16 18.51
C GLU A 134 -1.52 16.64 19.31
N THR A 135 -2.74 17.08 18.98
CA THR A 135 -3.93 16.83 19.80
C THR A 135 -5.02 16.01 19.09
N GLY A 136 -4.90 15.82 17.76
CA GLY A 136 -5.94 15.20 16.95
C GLY A 136 -7.21 16.06 16.78
N GLU A 137 -7.14 17.37 17.09
CA GLU A 137 -8.26 18.28 16.86
C GLU A 137 -8.49 18.50 15.36
N LEU A 138 -9.74 18.39 14.89
CA LEU A 138 -10.10 18.70 13.53
C LEU A 138 -9.94 20.20 13.26
N LEU A 139 -9.08 20.55 12.30
CA LEU A 139 -8.85 21.94 11.89
C LEU A 139 -9.78 22.36 10.77
N TRP A 140 -9.89 21.55 9.74
CA TRP A 140 -10.75 21.80 8.60
C TRP A 140 -11.12 20.51 7.86
N GLN A 141 -12.21 20.60 7.11
CA GLN A 141 -12.66 19.59 6.16
C GLN A 141 -13.02 20.29 4.85
N THR A 142 -12.61 19.71 3.74
CA THR A 142 -12.94 20.20 2.39
C THR A 142 -13.31 19.05 1.48
N LYS A 143 -13.95 19.33 0.35
CA LYS A 143 -14.40 18.33 -0.62
C LYS A 143 -13.59 18.45 -1.91
N VAL A 144 -13.11 17.33 -2.44
CA VAL A 144 -12.54 17.23 -3.77
C VAL A 144 -13.45 16.43 -4.70
N SER A 145 -13.02 16.17 -5.94
CA SER A 145 -13.94 15.68 -6.99
C SER A 145 -14.34 14.23 -6.89
N SER A 146 -13.56 13.39 -6.21
CA SER A 146 -13.76 11.93 -6.21
C SER A 146 -13.03 11.26 -5.05
N GLU A 147 -13.19 9.94 -4.91
CA GLU A 147 -12.53 9.10 -3.92
C GLU A 147 -11.00 9.34 -3.84
N ILE A 148 -10.47 9.30 -2.62
CA ILE A 148 -9.06 9.48 -2.31
C ILE A 148 -8.52 8.15 -1.79
N LEU A 149 -7.63 7.50 -2.57
CA LEU A 149 -6.99 6.24 -2.18
C LEU A 149 -5.53 6.43 -1.74
N SER A 150 -4.90 7.53 -2.12
CA SER A 150 -3.54 7.89 -1.72
C SER A 150 -3.55 8.73 -0.45
N ALA A 151 -2.47 8.63 0.33
CA ALA A 151 -2.28 9.52 1.47
C ALA A 151 -2.07 10.96 0.99
N PRO A 152 -2.88 11.95 1.43
CA PRO A 152 -2.58 13.35 1.17
C PRO A 152 -1.23 13.76 1.77
N GLN A 153 -0.48 14.60 1.07
CA GLN A 153 0.84 15.04 1.50
C GLN A 153 0.85 16.54 1.77
N GLU A 154 1.55 16.99 2.81
CA GLU A 154 1.72 18.41 3.13
C GLU A 154 3.19 18.79 3.11
N ALA A 155 3.51 19.88 2.43
CA ALA A 155 4.77 20.60 2.55
C ALA A 155 4.57 22.07 2.19
N TYR A 156 5.33 22.94 2.84
CA TYR A 156 5.34 24.38 2.53
C TYR A 156 3.96 25.03 2.57
N ASP A 157 3.13 24.67 3.55
CA ASP A 157 1.75 25.11 3.75
C ASP A 157 0.79 24.77 2.57
N ILE A 158 1.15 23.78 1.76
CA ILE A 158 0.30 23.25 0.69
C ILE A 158 0.04 21.76 0.94
N VAL A 159 -1.23 21.38 0.92
CA VAL A 159 -1.68 19.98 0.94
C VAL A 159 -1.94 19.52 -0.50
N VAL A 160 -1.30 18.44 -0.90
CA VAL A 160 -1.47 17.82 -2.21
C VAL A 160 -2.31 16.56 -2.06
N VAL A 161 -3.42 16.49 -2.80
CA VAL A 161 -4.38 15.39 -2.78
C VAL A 161 -4.58 14.83 -4.17
N ARG A 162 -4.48 13.52 -4.34
CA ARG A 162 -4.79 12.84 -5.60
C ARG A 162 -6.13 12.10 -5.48
N THR A 163 -6.97 12.22 -6.50
CA THR A 163 -8.26 11.54 -6.61
C THR A 163 -8.26 10.50 -7.73
N ILE A 164 -9.14 9.50 -7.63
CA ILE A 164 -9.21 8.40 -8.61
C ILE A 164 -9.68 8.83 -10.00
N ASP A 165 -10.30 10.01 -10.14
CA ASP A 165 -10.70 10.59 -11.42
C ASP A 165 -9.54 11.30 -12.15
N GLY A 166 -8.29 11.11 -11.68
CA GLY A 166 -7.07 11.59 -12.34
C GLY A 166 -6.68 13.02 -12.02
N LYS A 167 -7.28 13.62 -11.00
CA LYS A 167 -6.94 15.00 -10.61
C LYS A 167 -5.98 15.03 -9.43
N ILE A 168 -5.21 16.12 -9.38
CA ILE A 168 -4.41 16.50 -8.22
C ILE A 168 -4.86 17.88 -7.78
N PHE A 169 -5.15 18.01 -6.51
CA PHE A 169 -5.54 19.26 -5.87
C PHE A 169 -4.40 19.78 -5.02
N GLY A 170 -4.10 21.08 -5.12
CA GLY A 170 -3.34 21.82 -4.14
C GLY A 170 -4.31 22.58 -3.26
N LEU A 171 -4.25 22.33 -1.96
CA LEU A 171 -5.10 22.97 -0.96
C LEU A 171 -4.22 23.79 -0.01
N ASN A 172 -4.77 24.86 0.56
CA ASN A 172 -4.12 25.61 1.62
C ASN A 172 -4.12 24.78 2.91
N ALA A 173 -2.95 24.55 3.49
CA ALA A 173 -2.80 23.74 4.70
C ALA A 173 -3.52 24.30 5.93
N ASN A 174 -3.78 25.63 5.98
CA ASN A 174 -4.39 26.28 7.15
C ASN A 174 -5.92 26.19 7.19
N ASP A 175 -6.58 26.14 6.02
CA ASP A 175 -8.03 26.23 5.93
C ASP A 175 -8.69 25.28 4.92
N GLY A 176 -7.90 24.48 4.19
CA GLY A 176 -8.39 23.53 3.18
C GLY A 176 -8.91 24.20 1.88
N SER A 177 -8.76 25.51 1.71
CA SER A 177 -9.21 26.19 0.49
C SER A 177 -8.43 25.73 -0.74
N HIS A 178 -9.13 25.61 -1.88
CA HIS A 178 -8.51 25.17 -3.13
C HIS A 178 -7.61 26.27 -3.70
N LEU A 179 -6.35 25.94 -3.95
CA LEU A 179 -5.35 26.80 -4.56
C LEU A 179 -5.25 26.57 -6.06
N TRP A 180 -5.17 25.31 -6.46
CA TRP A 180 -5.06 24.89 -7.86
C TRP A 180 -5.56 23.46 -8.06
N ILE A 181 -5.86 23.11 -9.31
CA ILE A 181 -6.24 21.78 -9.75
C ILE A 181 -5.42 21.44 -11.00
N TYR A 182 -4.75 20.30 -10.99
CA TYR A 182 -4.20 19.67 -12.17
C TYR A 182 -5.14 18.55 -12.60
N ASP A 183 -5.67 18.62 -13.82
CA ASP A 183 -6.68 17.69 -14.34
C ASP A 183 -6.10 16.86 -15.49
N ARG A 184 -6.36 15.56 -15.45
CA ARG A 184 -5.93 14.63 -16.47
C ARG A 184 -7.02 13.60 -16.78
N THR A 185 -7.20 13.27 -18.05
CA THR A 185 -8.11 12.23 -18.48
C THR A 185 -7.59 10.84 -18.07
N VAL A 186 -8.39 10.05 -17.36
CA VAL A 186 -8.12 8.66 -17.00
C VAL A 186 -8.55 7.71 -18.11
N PRO A 187 -7.85 6.57 -18.31
CA PRO A 187 -8.30 5.47 -19.15
C PRO A 187 -9.65 4.90 -18.70
N ALA A 188 -10.36 4.23 -19.62
CA ALA A 188 -11.66 3.65 -19.32
C ALA A 188 -11.61 2.47 -18.32
N LEU A 189 -10.45 1.83 -18.17
CA LEU A 189 -10.19 0.76 -17.20
C LEU A 189 -8.82 0.98 -16.56
N THR A 190 -8.80 1.02 -15.24
CA THR A 190 -7.60 1.17 -14.40
C THR A 190 -7.67 0.20 -13.23
N LEU A 191 -6.55 -0.07 -12.58
CA LEU A 191 -6.57 -0.70 -11.26
C LEU A 191 -7.23 0.26 -10.25
N ARG A 192 -7.91 -0.30 -9.26
CA ARG A 192 -8.37 0.50 -8.12
C ARG A 192 -7.20 0.71 -7.16
N GLY A 193 -6.31 1.61 -7.53
CA GLY A 193 -5.13 1.99 -6.77
C GLY A 193 -4.68 3.37 -7.21
N THR A 194 -3.93 4.04 -6.38
CA THR A 194 -3.28 5.31 -6.73
C THR A 194 -1.96 5.42 -5.98
N SER A 195 -0.90 5.86 -6.66
CA SER A 195 0.35 6.20 -6.00
C SER A 195 0.18 7.47 -5.16
N ASN A 196 0.84 7.53 -4.01
CA ASN A 196 0.94 8.79 -3.28
C ASN A 196 1.70 9.81 -4.13
N PRO A 197 1.27 11.07 -4.18
CA PRO A 197 2.10 12.15 -4.71
C PRO A 197 3.31 12.36 -3.78
N VAL A 198 4.47 12.61 -4.35
CA VAL A 198 5.70 12.87 -3.58
C VAL A 198 6.12 14.32 -3.78
N ILE A 199 6.27 15.06 -2.70
CA ILE A 199 6.73 16.46 -2.73
C ILE A 199 8.23 16.50 -2.50
N THR A 200 8.96 17.15 -3.39
CA THR A 200 10.40 17.37 -3.27
C THR A 200 10.76 18.79 -3.69
N GLY A 201 11.22 19.62 -2.75
CA GLY A 201 11.38 21.06 -3.00
C GLY A 201 10.05 21.69 -3.42
N ASP A 202 10.03 22.36 -4.53
CA ASP A 202 8.86 23.02 -5.13
C ASP A 202 8.16 22.18 -6.22
N ILE A 203 8.44 20.88 -6.26
CA ILE A 203 7.91 19.95 -7.28
C ILE A 203 7.07 18.85 -6.61
N VAL A 204 5.94 18.54 -7.23
CA VAL A 204 5.12 17.35 -6.94
C VAL A 204 5.36 16.32 -8.03
N ILE A 205 5.81 15.14 -7.66
CA ILE A 205 5.93 13.97 -8.55
C ILE A 205 4.72 13.08 -8.34
N ALA A 206 4.00 12.80 -9.42
CA ALA A 206 2.80 11.97 -9.37
C ALA A 206 2.80 10.93 -10.49
N GLY A 207 2.51 9.68 -10.10
CA GLY A 207 2.21 8.60 -11.03
C GLY A 207 0.74 8.62 -11.43
N PHE A 208 0.42 8.25 -12.64
CA PHE A 208 -0.94 8.21 -13.18
C PHE A 208 -1.24 6.89 -13.87
N ASP A 209 -2.52 6.66 -14.04
CA ASP A 209 -3.05 5.60 -14.88
C ASP A 209 -2.58 5.81 -16.34
N GLY A 210 -2.41 4.70 -17.07
CA GLY A 210 -1.81 4.74 -18.40
C GLY A 210 -0.29 4.87 -18.38
N GLY A 211 0.36 4.58 -17.25
CA GLY A 211 1.82 4.48 -17.11
C GLY A 211 2.56 5.80 -17.25
N ARG A 212 1.96 6.89 -16.81
CA ARG A 212 2.54 8.23 -16.92
C ARG A 212 3.02 8.77 -15.59
N LEU A 213 4.19 9.39 -15.61
CA LEU A 213 4.77 10.12 -14.49
C LEU A 213 4.83 11.60 -14.85
N ALA A 214 4.38 12.47 -13.96
CA ALA A 214 4.43 13.91 -14.14
C ALA A 214 5.13 14.62 -12.99
N ALA A 215 5.83 15.71 -13.32
CA ALA A 215 6.30 16.70 -12.38
C ALA A 215 5.44 17.96 -12.51
N ILE A 216 4.94 18.45 -11.40
CA ILE A 216 3.99 19.57 -11.31
C ILE A 216 4.58 20.58 -10.34
N GLU A 217 4.49 21.87 -10.64
CA GLU A 217 4.91 22.95 -9.75
C GLU A 217 4.00 23.03 -8.52
N LEU A 218 4.56 22.93 -7.33
CA LEU A 218 3.83 22.83 -6.06
C LEU A 218 2.88 24.00 -5.81
N TYR A 219 3.31 25.23 -6.13
CA TYR A 219 2.55 26.45 -5.81
C TYR A 219 1.45 26.80 -6.82
N THR A 220 1.55 26.31 -8.05
CA THR A 220 0.64 26.73 -9.13
C THR A 220 -0.10 25.58 -9.80
N GLY A 221 0.31 24.34 -9.57
CA GLY A 221 -0.25 23.18 -10.26
C GLY A 221 0.14 23.07 -11.74
N LYS A 222 1.10 23.87 -12.22
CA LYS A 222 1.53 23.84 -13.62
C LYS A 222 2.40 22.63 -13.90
N LEU A 223 2.13 21.98 -15.02
CA LEU A 223 2.97 20.87 -15.51
C LEU A 223 4.37 21.38 -15.86
N ILE A 224 5.40 20.77 -15.27
CA ILE A 224 6.80 21.01 -15.61
C ILE A 224 7.21 20.05 -16.74
N TRP A 225 7.01 18.75 -16.53
CA TRP A 225 7.21 17.72 -17.55
C TRP A 225 6.30 16.50 -17.29
N GLU A 226 6.06 15.73 -18.34
CA GLU A 226 5.37 14.44 -18.28
C GLU A 226 6.14 13.42 -19.12
N THR A 227 6.27 12.19 -18.56
CA THR A 227 6.98 11.10 -19.22
C THR A 227 6.14 9.83 -19.18
N SER A 228 6.09 9.11 -20.30
CA SER A 228 5.48 7.79 -20.39
C SER A 228 6.51 6.74 -19.96
N ILE A 229 6.28 6.11 -18.82
CA ILE A 229 7.15 5.04 -18.29
C ILE A 229 6.92 3.77 -19.09
N SER A 230 5.67 3.45 -19.35
CA SER A 230 5.28 2.31 -20.17
C SER A 230 4.13 2.70 -21.10
N LEU A 231 4.03 2.04 -22.24
CA LEU A 231 2.93 2.25 -23.19
C LEU A 231 1.94 1.10 -23.08
N ALA A 232 0.66 1.44 -23.03
CA ALA A 232 -0.40 0.45 -23.09
C ALA A 232 -0.26 -0.41 -24.35
N SER A 233 -0.13 -1.73 -24.18
CA SER A 233 0.02 -2.68 -25.28
C SER A 233 -0.92 -3.87 -25.05
N GLY A 234 -1.44 -4.46 -26.13
CA GLY A 234 -2.34 -5.61 -26.04
C GLY A 234 -3.61 -5.43 -26.86
N ARG A 235 -4.43 -6.50 -26.92
CA ARG A 235 -5.65 -6.57 -27.71
C ARG A 235 -6.91 -6.26 -26.92
N SER A 236 -6.91 -6.56 -25.63
CA SER A 236 -8.02 -6.29 -24.70
C SER A 236 -7.76 -5.05 -23.86
N GLN A 237 -8.81 -4.50 -23.24
CA GLN A 237 -8.67 -3.40 -22.27
C GLN A 237 -7.85 -3.82 -21.04
N LEU A 238 -8.00 -5.07 -20.59
CA LEU A 238 -7.23 -5.64 -19.48
C LEU A 238 -5.72 -5.70 -19.79
N GLU A 239 -5.33 -6.15 -20.99
CA GLU A 239 -3.93 -6.19 -21.42
C GLU A 239 -3.32 -4.79 -21.59
N ARG A 240 -4.16 -3.77 -21.76
CA ARG A 240 -3.74 -2.36 -21.90
C ARG A 240 -3.66 -1.59 -20.60
N MET A 241 -4.04 -2.21 -19.49
CA MET A 241 -3.91 -1.60 -18.17
C MET A 241 -2.42 -1.45 -17.83
N VAL A 242 -1.96 -0.22 -17.71
CA VAL A 242 -0.57 0.11 -17.36
C VAL A 242 -0.63 1.29 -16.40
N ASP A 243 -0.64 1.01 -15.10
CA ASP A 243 -0.90 2.02 -14.10
C ASP A 243 0.30 2.18 -13.15
N ILE A 244 0.52 3.41 -12.65
CA ILE A 244 1.49 3.68 -11.60
C ILE A 244 0.72 3.75 -10.28
N ASP A 245 0.69 2.62 -9.56
CA ASP A 245 -0.03 2.47 -8.29
C ASP A 245 0.89 2.46 -7.07
N SER A 246 2.18 2.47 -7.30
CA SER A 246 3.18 2.57 -6.24
C SER A 246 3.76 3.97 -6.15
N GLU A 247 4.13 4.35 -4.94
CA GLU A 247 4.79 5.63 -4.68
C GLU A 247 6.14 5.70 -5.41
N PRO A 248 6.43 6.78 -6.14
CA PRO A 248 7.76 7.03 -6.70
C PRO A 248 8.79 7.25 -5.58
N VAL A 249 9.97 6.64 -5.71
CA VAL A 249 11.09 6.85 -4.78
C VAL A 249 12.08 7.81 -5.38
N ILE A 250 12.40 8.89 -4.64
CA ILE A 250 13.30 9.95 -5.11
C ILE A 250 14.60 9.91 -4.31
N ILE A 251 15.74 9.81 -5.01
CA ILE A 251 17.07 9.82 -4.40
C ILE A 251 17.97 10.77 -5.19
N GLY A 252 18.28 11.91 -4.59
CA GLY A 252 19.01 12.96 -5.28
C GLY A 252 18.25 13.48 -6.51
N ASN A 253 18.80 13.30 -7.69
CA ASN A 253 18.18 13.72 -8.96
C ASN A 253 17.52 12.57 -9.73
N ASP A 254 17.38 11.40 -9.13
CA ASP A 254 16.78 10.21 -9.74
C ASP A 254 15.45 9.85 -9.10
N ILE A 255 14.46 9.58 -9.93
CA ILE A 255 13.15 9.04 -9.55
C ILE A 255 13.09 7.59 -10.01
N TYR A 256 12.72 6.70 -9.10
CA TYR A 256 12.46 5.28 -9.40
C TYR A 256 10.97 5.02 -9.32
N VAL A 257 10.40 4.46 -10.38
CA VAL A 257 8.96 4.25 -10.52
C VAL A 257 8.68 2.95 -11.25
N ALA A 258 7.71 2.20 -10.77
CA ALA A 258 7.24 0.98 -11.40
C ALA A 258 5.80 1.12 -11.88
N THR A 259 5.47 0.37 -12.94
CA THR A 259 4.12 0.28 -13.49
C THR A 259 3.60 -1.15 -13.39
N PHE A 260 2.32 -1.29 -13.15
CA PHE A 260 1.62 -2.56 -13.33
C PHE A 260 1.56 -2.91 -14.83
N GLN A 261 1.73 -4.18 -15.19
CA GLN A 261 1.82 -4.68 -16.57
C GLN A 261 2.81 -3.91 -17.46
N GLY A 262 3.85 -3.35 -16.86
CA GLY A 262 4.80 -2.53 -17.57
C GLY A 262 6.23 -2.77 -17.08
N ARG A 263 6.88 -1.72 -16.62
CA ARG A 263 8.31 -1.75 -16.28
C ARG A 263 8.65 -0.89 -15.07
N LEU A 264 9.80 -1.20 -14.48
CA LEU A 264 10.53 -0.31 -13.58
C LEU A 264 11.40 0.63 -14.41
N ALA A 265 11.45 1.90 -14.04
CA ALA A 265 12.29 2.92 -14.69
C ALA A 265 13.00 3.80 -13.67
N SER A 266 14.19 4.28 -14.05
CA SER A 266 14.83 5.44 -13.45
C SER A 266 14.63 6.64 -14.36
N VAL A 267 14.24 7.78 -13.76
CA VAL A 267 13.88 9.03 -14.47
C VAL A 267 14.60 10.19 -13.79
N THR A 268 15.17 11.09 -14.57
CA THR A 268 15.81 12.31 -14.03
C THR A 268 14.76 13.29 -13.53
N LEU A 269 14.87 13.77 -12.30
CA LEU A 269 13.93 14.68 -11.64
C LEU A 269 13.75 16.00 -12.41
N GLU A 270 14.84 16.60 -12.87
CA GLU A 270 14.79 17.90 -13.57
C GLU A 270 14.06 17.84 -14.92
N SER A 271 14.20 16.74 -15.68
CA SER A 271 13.81 16.71 -17.09
C SER A 271 12.79 15.65 -17.46
N GLY A 272 12.48 14.72 -16.54
CA GLY A 272 11.63 13.58 -16.85
C GLY A 272 12.27 12.56 -17.82
N ARG A 273 13.58 12.67 -18.10
CA ARG A 273 14.25 11.76 -19.02
C ARG A 273 14.50 10.41 -18.38
N ILE A 274 14.04 9.34 -19.04
CA ILE A 274 14.33 7.97 -18.62
C ILE A 274 15.82 7.69 -18.82
N THR A 275 16.51 7.22 -17.77
CA THR A 275 17.92 6.85 -17.78
C THR A 275 18.12 5.38 -18.06
N TRP A 276 17.32 4.52 -17.44
CA TRP A 276 17.26 3.10 -17.70
C TRP A 276 15.85 2.52 -17.41
N THR A 277 15.57 1.34 -17.94
CA THR A 277 14.35 0.58 -17.67
C THR A 277 14.64 -0.90 -17.44
N ARG A 278 13.74 -1.58 -16.70
CA ARG A 278 13.70 -3.03 -16.53
C ARG A 278 12.28 -3.54 -16.70
N ASP A 279 12.11 -4.68 -17.35
CA ASP A 279 10.81 -5.32 -17.52
C ASP A 279 10.43 -6.05 -16.22
N ILE A 280 9.99 -5.27 -15.22
CA ILE A 280 9.51 -5.72 -13.92
C ILE A 280 8.19 -4.98 -13.67
N SER A 281 7.09 -5.73 -13.71
CA SER A 281 5.76 -5.25 -13.40
C SER A 281 5.55 -5.21 -11.90
N SER A 282 5.02 -4.12 -11.36
CA SER A 282 4.72 -4.00 -9.94
C SER A 282 3.54 -3.08 -9.66
N TYR A 283 2.63 -3.52 -8.80
CA TYR A 283 1.62 -2.70 -8.13
C TYR A 283 1.91 -2.57 -6.63
N ALA A 284 2.75 -3.45 -6.09
CA ALA A 284 3.10 -3.45 -4.68
C ALA A 284 3.93 -2.24 -4.31
N GLY A 285 5.02 -2.03 -5.05
CA GLY A 285 5.91 -0.89 -4.88
C GLY A 285 7.37 -1.27 -4.64
N LEU A 286 8.16 -0.26 -4.34
CA LEU A 286 9.62 -0.35 -4.20
C LEU A 286 10.12 0.54 -3.05
N THR A 287 11.35 0.27 -2.61
CA THR A 287 12.13 1.10 -1.71
C THR A 287 13.59 1.11 -2.13
N SER A 288 14.41 1.92 -1.48
CA SER A 288 15.86 1.95 -1.71
C SER A 288 16.60 2.27 -0.42
N ASP A 289 17.80 1.72 -0.29
CA ASP A 289 18.76 2.07 0.78
C ASP A 289 19.85 3.04 0.31
N GLY A 290 19.69 3.61 -0.88
CA GLY A 290 20.65 4.52 -1.51
C GLY A 290 21.66 3.81 -2.43
N GLN A 291 21.95 2.53 -2.25
CA GLN A 291 22.80 1.72 -3.10
C GLN A 291 21.99 0.81 -4.03
N TYR A 292 20.99 0.15 -3.49
CA TYR A 292 20.11 -0.78 -4.19
C TYR A 292 18.66 -0.30 -4.19
N ILE A 293 17.91 -0.79 -5.17
CA ILE A 293 16.47 -0.70 -5.23
C ILE A 293 15.92 -2.08 -4.91
N TYR A 294 14.98 -2.14 -3.98
CA TYR A 294 14.22 -3.34 -3.64
C TYR A 294 12.80 -3.17 -4.14
N ILE A 295 12.29 -4.15 -4.89
CA ILE A 295 10.96 -4.09 -5.49
C ILE A 295 10.27 -5.45 -5.37
N THR A 296 8.98 -5.43 -5.09
CA THR A 296 8.11 -6.61 -5.18
C THR A 296 7.40 -6.59 -6.53
N ASP A 297 7.57 -7.63 -7.34
CA ASP A 297 6.87 -7.76 -8.61
C ASP A 297 5.42 -8.24 -8.45
N ASP A 298 4.64 -8.24 -9.53
CA ASP A 298 3.22 -8.62 -9.55
C ASP A 298 2.99 -10.11 -9.27
N GLN A 299 4.04 -10.93 -9.28
CA GLN A 299 4.03 -12.34 -8.90
C GLN A 299 4.46 -12.56 -7.44
N SER A 300 4.72 -11.48 -6.69
CA SER A 300 5.22 -11.52 -5.31
C SER A 300 6.67 -11.96 -5.14
N HIS A 301 7.49 -11.87 -6.20
CA HIS A 301 8.93 -12.02 -6.05
C HIS A 301 9.54 -10.72 -5.56
N VAL A 302 10.55 -10.83 -4.71
CA VAL A 302 11.32 -9.67 -4.23
C VAL A 302 12.66 -9.61 -4.96
N TRP A 303 12.98 -8.45 -5.51
CA TRP A 303 14.20 -8.20 -6.26
C TRP A 303 15.07 -7.17 -5.55
N ALA A 304 16.39 -7.35 -5.63
CA ALA A 304 17.33 -6.27 -5.42
C ALA A 304 18.03 -5.94 -6.74
N LEU A 305 18.10 -4.65 -7.03
CA LEU A 305 18.68 -4.12 -8.26
C LEU A 305 19.74 -3.07 -7.90
N ASP A 306 20.86 -3.07 -8.64
CA ASP A 306 21.82 -1.97 -8.58
C ASP A 306 21.14 -0.67 -9.03
N ARG A 307 21.18 0.35 -8.20
CA ARG A 307 20.48 1.62 -8.43
C ARG A 307 20.94 2.34 -9.70
N ALA A 308 22.22 2.34 -9.97
CA ALA A 308 22.80 3.10 -11.09
C ALA A 308 22.48 2.48 -12.45
N SER A 309 22.50 1.15 -12.52
CA SER A 309 22.33 0.41 -13.77
C SER A 309 21.01 -0.30 -13.93
N GLY A 310 20.27 -0.51 -12.82
CA GLY A 310 19.09 -1.35 -12.77
C GLY A 310 19.36 -2.84 -12.94
N ASN A 311 20.64 -3.29 -12.90
CA ASN A 311 20.96 -4.70 -13.02
C ASN A 311 20.52 -5.47 -11.78
N SER A 312 19.97 -6.68 -11.99
CA SER A 312 19.57 -7.55 -10.89
C SER A 312 20.79 -8.01 -10.10
N VAL A 313 20.73 -7.89 -8.78
CA VAL A 313 21.68 -8.41 -7.81
C VAL A 313 21.22 -9.78 -7.32
N TRP A 314 19.97 -9.85 -6.87
CA TRP A 314 19.34 -11.10 -6.50
C TRP A 314 17.82 -11.03 -6.71
N LYS A 315 17.17 -12.20 -6.72
CA LYS A 315 15.71 -12.39 -6.79
C LYS A 315 15.30 -13.47 -5.80
N GLN A 316 14.34 -13.18 -4.94
CA GLN A 316 13.70 -14.14 -4.04
C GLN A 316 12.34 -14.55 -4.62
N GLU A 317 12.19 -15.84 -4.97
CA GLU A 317 11.01 -16.37 -5.66
C GLU A 317 10.08 -17.21 -4.76
N ASN A 318 10.51 -17.54 -3.54
CA ASN A 318 9.76 -18.44 -2.64
C ASN A 318 8.49 -17.80 -2.02
N LEU A 319 8.15 -16.58 -2.41
CA LEU A 319 6.92 -15.89 -1.99
C LEU A 319 5.89 -15.77 -3.13
N PHE A 320 6.04 -16.55 -4.20
CA PHE A 320 5.12 -16.52 -5.34
C PHE A 320 3.66 -16.61 -4.90
N ALA A 321 2.80 -15.75 -5.48
CA ALA A 321 1.36 -15.64 -5.23
C ALA A 321 0.96 -15.37 -3.77
N ARG A 322 1.86 -14.84 -2.93
CA ARG A 322 1.56 -14.51 -1.53
C ARG A 322 1.11 -13.06 -1.29
N MET A 323 0.83 -12.30 -2.36
CA MET A 323 0.39 -10.90 -2.32
C MET A 323 1.30 -10.05 -1.43
N VAL A 324 2.61 -10.13 -1.70
CA VAL A 324 3.65 -9.50 -0.90
C VAL A 324 3.63 -7.98 -1.06
N THR A 325 3.78 -7.26 0.05
CA THR A 325 3.83 -5.79 0.07
C THR A 325 5.09 -5.23 -0.60
N ALA A 326 5.14 -3.90 -0.80
CA ALA A 326 6.40 -3.24 -1.06
C ALA A 326 7.41 -3.53 0.06
N PRO A 327 8.71 -3.64 -0.27
CA PRO A 327 9.76 -3.86 0.72
C PRO A 327 10.01 -2.62 1.59
N ALA A 328 10.41 -2.84 2.84
CA ALA A 328 11.10 -1.86 3.65
C ALA A 328 12.52 -2.34 3.97
N THR A 329 13.42 -1.43 4.33
CA THR A 329 14.81 -1.78 4.66
C THR A 329 15.20 -1.30 6.03
N ILE A 330 15.85 -2.16 6.80
CA ILE A 330 16.36 -1.85 8.15
C ILE A 330 17.71 -2.53 8.34
N GLY A 331 18.75 -1.78 8.75
CA GLY A 331 20.10 -2.33 8.86
C GLY A 331 20.49 -3.10 7.59
N ASP A 332 20.89 -4.35 7.75
CA ASP A 332 21.25 -5.24 6.64
C ASP A 332 20.10 -6.13 6.15
N LEU A 333 18.86 -5.78 6.48
CA LEU A 333 17.68 -6.58 6.15
C LEU A 333 16.71 -5.85 5.24
N VAL A 334 16.01 -6.67 4.43
CA VAL A 334 14.80 -6.31 3.67
C VAL A 334 13.62 -7.02 4.30
N VAL A 335 12.52 -6.32 4.54
CA VAL A 335 11.31 -6.87 5.15
C VAL A 335 10.09 -6.61 4.27
N VAL A 336 9.24 -7.64 4.14
CA VAL A 336 7.96 -7.58 3.41
C VAL A 336 6.86 -8.28 4.20
N GLY A 337 5.63 -7.80 4.06
CA GLY A 337 4.44 -8.45 4.61
C GLY A 337 3.74 -9.33 3.59
N ASP A 338 2.94 -10.30 4.03
CA ASP A 338 2.18 -11.18 3.14
C ASP A 338 0.68 -11.31 3.49
N LEU A 339 -0.05 -12.04 2.64
CA LEU A 339 -1.50 -12.24 2.75
C LEU A 339 -1.94 -13.08 3.96
N GLU A 340 -1.03 -13.81 4.60
CA GLU A 340 -1.32 -14.62 5.80
C GLU A 340 -0.87 -13.94 7.09
N GLY A 341 -0.41 -12.67 7.00
CA GLY A 341 -0.02 -11.86 8.14
C GLY A 341 1.40 -12.12 8.65
N TYR A 342 2.26 -12.67 7.81
CA TYR A 342 3.67 -12.83 8.11
C TYR A 342 4.50 -11.67 7.61
N LEU A 343 5.54 -11.30 8.38
CA LEU A 343 6.70 -10.56 7.92
C LEU A 343 7.81 -11.55 7.57
N HIS A 344 8.38 -11.38 6.38
CA HIS A 344 9.53 -12.12 5.88
C HIS A 344 10.73 -11.20 5.90
N TRP A 345 11.78 -11.61 6.61
CA TRP A 345 13.02 -10.87 6.76
C TRP A 345 14.10 -11.54 5.92
N MET A 346 14.74 -10.78 5.07
CA MET A 346 15.73 -11.25 4.10
C MET A 346 17.04 -10.48 4.25
N ASP A 347 18.16 -11.17 4.09
CA ASP A 347 19.48 -10.55 4.03
C ASP A 347 19.61 -9.68 2.75
N LYS A 348 20.03 -8.44 2.89
CA LYS A 348 20.18 -7.49 1.78
C LYS A 348 21.17 -7.94 0.72
N SER A 349 22.21 -8.68 1.10
CA SER A 349 23.29 -9.05 0.20
C SER A 349 22.93 -10.15 -0.79
N ASN A 350 21.99 -11.04 -0.41
CA ASN A 350 21.68 -12.25 -1.18
C ASN A 350 20.21 -12.62 -1.29
N GLY A 351 19.31 -11.92 -0.55
CA GLY A 351 17.88 -12.17 -0.55
C GLY A 351 17.44 -13.45 0.17
N GLN A 352 18.30 -14.10 0.94
CA GLN A 352 17.95 -15.29 1.71
C GLN A 352 17.12 -14.91 2.94
N PHE A 353 16.13 -15.73 3.27
CA PHE A 353 15.36 -15.55 4.50
C PHE A 353 16.26 -15.78 5.72
N VAL A 354 16.17 -14.84 6.66
CA VAL A 354 16.89 -14.89 7.95
C VAL A 354 15.94 -15.01 9.14
N ALA A 355 14.69 -14.54 8.98
CA ALA A 355 13.64 -14.69 9.99
C ALA A 355 12.24 -14.60 9.36
N ARG A 356 11.25 -15.05 10.12
CA ARG A 356 9.83 -14.89 9.81
C ARG A 356 9.06 -14.64 11.10
N THR A 357 8.24 -13.57 11.11
CA THR A 357 7.44 -13.19 12.28
C THR A 357 5.96 -13.14 11.88
N ARG A 358 5.06 -13.62 12.70
CA ARG A 358 3.63 -13.50 12.45
C ARG A 358 3.05 -12.34 13.24
N VAL A 359 2.50 -11.35 12.53
CA VAL A 359 1.89 -10.15 13.12
C VAL A 359 0.44 -10.40 13.50
N SER A 360 -0.31 -11.03 12.60
CA SER A 360 -1.75 -11.25 12.72
C SER A 360 -2.15 -12.52 11.96
N ASN A 361 -3.43 -12.88 12.00
CA ASN A 361 -4.03 -13.90 11.12
C ASN A 361 -4.67 -13.28 9.87
N SER A 362 -4.54 -11.97 9.70
CA SER A 362 -5.11 -11.21 8.60
C SER A 362 -4.00 -10.64 7.71
N PRO A 363 -4.27 -10.37 6.43
CA PRO A 363 -3.28 -9.87 5.48
C PRO A 363 -2.57 -8.60 5.96
N ILE A 364 -1.30 -8.49 5.61
CA ILE A 364 -0.56 -7.22 5.61
C ILE A 364 -0.65 -6.67 4.19
N ILE A 365 -1.43 -5.60 3.98
CA ILE A 365 -1.65 -4.97 2.68
C ILE A 365 -0.83 -3.69 2.56
N ALA A 366 -0.80 -2.91 3.63
CA ALA A 366 0.04 -1.73 3.74
C ALA A 366 1.51 -2.13 3.87
N PRO A 367 2.44 -1.51 3.12
CA PRO A 367 3.85 -1.79 3.26
C PRO A 367 4.33 -1.47 4.69
N PRO A 368 5.25 -2.28 5.25
CA PRO A 368 5.95 -1.90 6.47
C PRO A 368 6.71 -0.59 6.28
N ILE A 369 6.79 0.22 7.32
CA ILE A 369 7.64 1.41 7.33
C ILE A 369 8.82 1.19 8.28
N ALA A 370 10.02 1.49 7.81
CA ALA A 370 11.24 1.41 8.62
C ALA A 370 11.71 2.83 8.96
N ILE A 371 11.84 3.11 10.24
CA ILE A 371 12.31 4.39 10.76
C ILE A 371 13.43 4.09 11.75
N GLU A 372 14.63 4.58 11.45
CA GLU A 372 15.83 4.24 12.21
C GLU A 372 15.97 2.70 12.33
N ASP A 373 15.98 2.16 13.53
CA ASP A 373 16.14 0.73 13.81
C ASP A 373 14.80 0.02 14.16
N ILE A 374 13.66 0.62 13.77
CA ILE A 374 12.33 0.06 14.06
C ILE A 374 11.51 -0.09 12.78
N VAL A 375 10.89 -1.25 12.63
CA VAL A 375 9.90 -1.52 11.59
C VAL A 375 8.51 -1.49 12.20
N TYR A 376 7.65 -0.62 11.68
CA TYR A 376 6.23 -0.58 12.02
C TYR A 376 5.44 -1.27 10.92
N VAL A 377 4.50 -2.10 11.32
CA VAL A 377 3.65 -2.86 10.41
C VAL A 377 2.19 -2.77 10.84
N TYR A 378 1.30 -2.63 9.87
CA TYR A 378 -0.13 -2.52 10.10
C TYR A 378 -0.89 -3.59 9.32
N SER A 379 -1.57 -4.47 10.03
CA SER A 379 -2.37 -5.54 9.41
C SER A 379 -3.78 -5.05 9.05
N SER A 380 -4.43 -5.75 8.13
CA SER A 380 -5.77 -5.39 7.65
C SER A 380 -6.88 -5.51 8.69
N ASP A 381 -6.64 -6.18 9.83
CA ASP A 381 -7.56 -6.26 10.98
C ASP A 381 -7.25 -5.23 12.08
N GLY A 382 -6.28 -4.33 11.85
CA GLY A 382 -5.99 -3.20 12.74
C GLY A 382 -4.95 -3.47 13.81
N ILE A 383 -4.12 -4.51 13.68
CA ILE A 383 -2.96 -4.69 14.54
C ILE A 383 -1.81 -3.84 14.03
N LEU A 384 -1.35 -2.90 14.84
CA LEU A 384 -0.10 -2.17 14.65
C LEU A 384 0.95 -2.78 15.56
N ALA A 385 2.11 -3.11 15.02
CA ALA A 385 3.22 -3.66 15.78
C ALA A 385 4.55 -3.01 15.38
N ALA A 386 5.49 -2.95 16.31
CA ALA A 386 6.84 -2.44 16.13
C ALA A 386 7.86 -3.55 16.39
N TYR A 387 8.81 -3.70 15.50
CA TYR A 387 9.87 -4.70 15.56
C TYR A 387 11.24 -4.06 15.38
N THR A 388 12.26 -4.67 16.01
CA THR A 388 13.66 -4.36 15.75
C THR A 388 14.42 -5.65 15.45
N ALA A 389 15.51 -5.54 14.68
CA ALA A 389 16.43 -6.62 14.41
C ALA A 389 17.73 -6.41 15.22
N GLN A 390 18.26 -7.50 15.83
CA GLN A 390 19.50 -7.51 16.60
C GLN A 390 20.58 -8.36 15.92
#